data_6d373eb2d463ab9bb5542873d1610a45
#
_entry.id   6d373eb2d463ab9bb5542873d1610a45
#
_cell.length_a   1.000
_cell.length_b   1.000
_cell.length_c   1.000
_cell.angle_alpha   90.00
_cell.angle_beta   90.00
_cell.angle_gamma   90.00
#
_symmetry.space_group_name_H-M   'P 1'
#
loop_
_entity.id
_entity.type
_entity.pdbx_description
1 polymer ?
#
loop_
_entity_poly.entity_id
_entity_poly.type
_entity_poly.pdbx_seq_one_letter_code
_entity_poly.pdbx_strand_id
1 'polypeptide(L)'
;MHDALTGRHVNGRESVCHATATKAAHNFPQPWRCSMNQTVAIPAAQDLPDAPRQPQIPDSPFASFDVRIASEHDAPRLSLLLQQLGSADPRPDPALLAIQLQRPRGDRVTLVAERGERLLGTCTLHLIEHLAHDFARSAILEDMVVDRHARGQGVGRELIGRAVERARSWGCYKLALSSHQDRETAQRFYAALGFTSHGVSLALHLG
;
A
#
# COMPACT_ATOMS: atom_id res chain seq x y z
N MET A 1 -9.14 41.20 54.91
CA MET A 1 -10.53 41.22 55.38
C MET A 1 -11.22 40.24 54.48
N HIS A 2 -11.35 39.05 54.98
CA HIS A 2 -12.56 38.33 55.41
C HIS A 2 -13.52 38.05 54.26
N ASP A 3 -14.04 36.93 54.00
CA ASP A 3 -14.17 35.58 54.57
C ASP A 3 -15.02 34.81 53.56
N ALA A 4 -14.70 33.64 53.27
CA ALA A 4 -15.21 32.39 53.81
C ALA A 4 -16.48 31.83 53.15
N LEU A 5 -16.33 30.60 52.65
CA LEU A 5 -17.22 29.45 52.82
C LEU A 5 -18.61 29.48 52.11
N THR A 6 -18.88 28.54 51.25
CA THR A 6 -19.52 27.27 51.60
C THR A 6 -19.79 26.45 50.36
N GLY A 7 -19.52 25.13 50.45
CA GLY A 7 -19.80 24.15 49.44
C GLY A 7 -21.28 23.81 49.28
N ARG A 8 -21.62 23.24 48.13
CA ARG A 8 -22.75 22.33 47.95
C ARG A 8 -22.40 21.25 46.91
N HIS A 9 -22.38 20.05 47.41
CA HIS A 9 -22.56 18.83 46.62
C HIS A 9 -23.90 18.95 45.86
N VAL A 10 -23.88 18.60 44.57
CA VAL A 10 -25.07 18.13 43.88
C VAL A 10 -24.71 16.94 43.02
N ASN A 11 -25.38 15.86 43.36
CA ASN A 11 -25.37 14.55 42.76
C ASN A 11 -25.66 14.52 41.26
N GLY A 12 -25.06 13.49 40.65
CA GLY A 12 -25.18 13.00 39.32
C GLY A 12 -26.58 12.88 38.72
N ARG A 13 -26.55 12.93 37.43
CA ARG A 13 -27.43 12.14 36.55
C ARG A 13 -26.68 11.90 35.23
N GLU A 14 -26.29 10.67 35.05
CA GLU A 14 -25.89 10.13 33.75
C GLU A 14 -27.07 10.22 32.80
N SER A 15 -26.94 11.00 31.74
CA SER A 15 -27.89 10.99 30.61
C SER A 15 -27.34 10.04 29.56
N VAL A 16 -27.89 8.83 29.56
CA VAL A 16 -27.67 7.84 28.49
C VAL A 16 -28.42 8.32 27.24
N CYS A 17 -27.72 8.81 26.24
CA CYS A 17 -28.29 9.05 24.92
C CYS A 17 -28.45 7.71 24.19
N HIS A 18 -29.66 7.20 24.11
CA HIS A 18 -30.05 6.13 23.19
C HIS A 18 -30.17 6.72 21.77
N ALA A 19 -29.19 6.48 20.94
CA ALA A 19 -29.32 6.69 19.50
C ALA A 19 -29.85 5.40 18.86
N THR A 20 -31.12 5.46 18.44
CA THR A 20 -31.76 4.43 17.60
C THR A 20 -31.23 4.57 16.17
N ALA A 21 -30.30 3.70 15.76
CA ALA A 21 -29.84 3.60 14.38
C ALA A 21 -30.80 2.70 13.58
N THR A 22 -31.53 3.31 12.65
CA THR A 22 -32.38 2.61 11.68
C THR A 22 -31.52 1.99 10.59
N LYS A 23 -31.71 0.69 10.38
CA LYS A 23 -31.04 -0.15 9.40
C LYS A 23 -31.35 0.26 7.96
N ALA A 24 -30.32 0.51 7.15
CA ALA A 24 -30.35 0.25 5.72
C ALA A 24 -29.28 -0.81 5.41
N ALA A 25 -29.73 -2.05 5.22
CA ALA A 25 -28.86 -3.18 4.90
C ALA A 25 -28.55 -3.16 3.42
N HIS A 26 -27.29 -2.93 3.02
CA HIS A 26 -26.81 -3.24 1.69
C HIS A 26 -25.98 -4.52 1.74
N ASN A 27 -26.38 -5.44 0.88
CA ASN A 27 -25.88 -6.80 0.72
C ASN A 27 -24.42 -6.78 0.23
N PHE A 28 -23.47 -6.99 1.16
CA PHE A 28 -22.11 -7.37 0.84
C PHE A 28 -21.91 -8.84 1.25
N PRO A 29 -21.23 -9.66 0.43
CA PRO A 29 -20.91 -11.03 0.84
C PRO A 29 -19.97 -10.99 2.04
N GLN A 30 -20.42 -11.59 3.13
CA GLN A 30 -19.74 -11.60 4.42
C GLN A 30 -18.61 -12.62 4.46
N PRO A 31 -17.40 -12.22 4.96
CA PRO A 31 -16.89 -12.96 6.09
C PRO A 31 -16.55 -12.09 7.32
N TRP A 32 -17.14 -10.90 7.50
CA TRP A 32 -16.73 -9.95 8.54
C TRP A 32 -17.82 -9.66 9.59
N ARG A 33 -18.51 -10.68 10.08
CA ARG A 33 -19.33 -10.51 11.28
C ARG A 33 -18.50 -10.75 12.53
N CYS A 34 -17.96 -9.68 13.10
CA CYS A 34 -17.49 -9.72 14.48
C CYS A 34 -18.68 -9.51 15.41
N SER A 35 -19.05 -10.52 16.17
CA SER A 35 -20.07 -10.44 17.23
C SER A 35 -19.40 -9.76 18.43
N MET A 36 -19.86 -8.55 18.79
CA MET A 36 -19.46 -7.89 20.01
C MET A 36 -20.04 -8.67 21.21
N ASN A 37 -19.28 -9.50 21.84
CA ASN A 37 -19.30 -9.93 23.23
C ASN A 37 -18.61 -11.30 23.46
N GLN A 38 -17.40 -11.43 22.99
CA GLN A 38 -16.55 -12.53 23.49
C GLN A 38 -15.12 -12.02 23.56
N THR A 39 -14.51 -12.17 24.73
CA THR A 39 -13.06 -12.07 24.89
C THR A 39 -12.45 -13.16 24.00
N VAL A 40 -12.06 -12.77 22.78
CA VAL A 40 -11.44 -13.70 21.83
C VAL A 40 -10.01 -13.90 22.30
N ALA A 41 -9.73 -15.10 22.83
CA ALA A 41 -8.35 -15.56 22.95
C ALA A 41 -7.74 -15.56 21.54
N ILE A 42 -6.60 -14.90 21.37
CA ILE A 42 -5.85 -14.93 20.11
C ILE A 42 -5.46 -16.40 19.87
N PRO A 43 -5.95 -17.06 18.80
CA PRO A 43 -5.55 -18.43 18.53
C PRO A 43 -4.05 -18.48 18.26
N ALA A 44 -3.39 -19.50 18.78
CA ALA A 44 -1.99 -19.76 18.46
C ALA A 44 -1.85 -19.92 16.94
N ALA A 45 -0.72 -19.51 16.38
CA ALA A 45 -0.45 -19.48 14.94
C ALA A 45 -0.65 -20.82 14.17
N GLN A 46 -1.06 -21.87 14.86
CA GLN A 46 -1.30 -23.22 14.36
C GLN A 46 -2.76 -23.51 13.91
N ASP A 47 -3.71 -22.59 14.23
CA ASP A 47 -5.16 -22.82 13.99
C ASP A 47 -5.75 -21.96 12.86
N LEU A 48 -4.92 -21.31 12.06
CA LEU A 48 -5.39 -20.58 10.87
C LEU A 48 -5.64 -21.58 9.74
N PRO A 49 -6.82 -21.55 9.09
CA PRO A 49 -7.05 -22.38 7.91
C PRO A 49 -5.99 -22.05 6.85
N ASP A 50 -5.49 -23.09 6.18
CA ASP A 50 -4.52 -22.99 5.09
C ASP A 50 -4.85 -21.83 4.18
N ALA A 51 -3.98 -20.79 4.17
CA ALA A 51 -4.09 -19.72 3.22
C ALA A 51 -4.06 -20.32 1.80
N PRO A 52 -4.90 -19.84 0.87
CA PRO A 52 -4.91 -20.38 -0.49
C PRO A 52 -3.47 -20.40 -1.00
N ARG A 53 -3.03 -21.58 -1.48
CA ARG A 53 -1.68 -21.78 -2.00
C ARG A 53 -1.36 -20.68 -2.99
N GLN A 54 -0.38 -19.87 -2.62
CA GLN A 54 0.10 -18.76 -3.44
C GLN A 54 0.57 -19.32 -4.77
N PRO A 55 0.30 -18.66 -5.90
CA PRO A 55 0.99 -18.98 -7.13
C PRO A 55 2.51 -18.86 -6.84
N GLN A 56 3.20 -20.00 -6.87
CA GLN A 56 4.66 -20.01 -6.83
C GLN A 56 5.10 -19.29 -8.10
N ILE A 57 5.76 -18.16 -7.94
CA ILE A 57 6.38 -17.45 -9.07
C ILE A 57 7.58 -18.32 -9.46
N PRO A 58 7.56 -19.02 -10.62
CA PRO A 58 8.71 -19.84 -11.02
C PRO A 58 9.94 -18.95 -11.19
N ASP A 59 11.08 -19.44 -10.73
CA ASP A 59 12.36 -18.78 -10.94
C ASP A 59 12.53 -18.43 -12.42
N SER A 60 12.77 -17.15 -12.70
CA SER A 60 12.90 -16.69 -14.08
C SER A 60 14.26 -17.13 -14.64
N PRO A 61 14.32 -17.84 -15.78
CA PRO A 61 15.57 -18.25 -16.39
C PRO A 61 16.32 -17.08 -17.06
N PHE A 62 15.84 -15.84 -16.90
CA PHE A 62 16.45 -14.66 -17.52
C PHE A 62 17.56 -14.10 -16.64
N ALA A 63 18.64 -13.62 -17.29
CA ALA A 63 19.86 -13.09 -16.70
C ALA A 63 19.60 -12.31 -15.39
N SER A 64 20.34 -12.69 -14.35
CA SER A 64 20.24 -12.21 -12.97
C SER A 64 20.20 -10.69 -12.88
N PHE A 65 19.19 -10.17 -12.24
CA PHE A 65 19.12 -8.80 -11.77
C PHE A 65 18.65 -8.83 -10.31
N ASP A 66 18.99 -7.82 -9.54
CA ASP A 66 18.65 -7.73 -8.13
C ASP A 66 17.55 -6.69 -7.90
N VAL A 67 16.68 -6.95 -6.92
CA VAL A 67 15.70 -5.98 -6.45
C VAL A 67 16.03 -5.59 -5.01
N ARG A 68 16.24 -4.30 -4.80
CA ARG A 68 16.58 -3.71 -3.50
C ARG A 68 15.84 -2.42 -3.23
N ILE A 69 15.97 -1.92 -2.02
CA ILE A 69 15.50 -0.57 -1.66
C ILE A 69 16.40 0.46 -2.36
N ALA A 70 15.78 1.49 -2.92
CA ALA A 70 16.49 2.62 -3.52
C ALA A 70 17.20 3.44 -2.44
N SER A 71 18.35 3.98 -2.81
CA SER A 71 19.13 4.94 -2.02
C SER A 71 19.25 6.28 -2.75
N GLU A 72 19.77 7.30 -2.07
CA GLU A 72 20.06 8.61 -2.68
C GLU A 72 21.00 8.51 -3.88
N HIS A 73 21.89 7.53 -3.90
CA HIS A 73 22.84 7.31 -5.01
C HIS A 73 22.14 6.86 -6.30
N ASP A 74 20.92 6.36 -6.20
CA ASP A 74 20.11 5.98 -7.36
C ASP A 74 19.44 7.16 -8.05
N ALA A 75 19.35 8.31 -7.37
CA ALA A 75 18.57 9.46 -7.83
C ALA A 75 18.82 9.90 -9.27
N PRO A 76 20.07 9.99 -9.79
CA PRO A 76 20.30 10.39 -11.17
C PRO A 76 19.73 9.37 -12.18
N ARG A 77 19.92 8.07 -11.92
CA ARG A 77 19.44 6.97 -12.78
C ARG A 77 17.92 6.80 -12.66
N LEU A 78 17.41 6.92 -11.43
CA LEU A 78 15.98 6.81 -11.13
C LEU A 78 15.19 7.96 -11.77
N SER A 79 15.73 9.17 -11.77
CA SER A 79 15.15 10.33 -12.46
C SER A 79 14.94 10.08 -13.96
N LEU A 80 15.92 9.46 -14.64
CA LEU A 80 15.81 9.07 -16.05
C LEU A 80 14.75 7.98 -16.28
N LEU A 81 14.65 7.03 -15.36
CA LEU A 81 13.70 5.93 -15.45
C LEU A 81 12.26 6.44 -15.23
N LEU A 82 12.04 7.29 -14.22
CA LEU A 82 10.73 7.87 -13.89
C LEU A 82 10.17 8.73 -15.02
N GLN A 83 11.02 9.37 -15.83
CA GLN A 83 10.57 10.10 -17.01
C GLN A 83 9.80 9.22 -18.02
N GLN A 84 9.95 7.90 -17.95
CA GLN A 84 9.22 6.94 -18.80
C GLN A 84 7.79 6.65 -18.32
N LEU A 85 7.37 7.15 -17.14
CA LEU A 85 5.99 7.00 -16.63
C LEU A 85 4.98 7.80 -17.45
N GLY A 86 5.30 9.05 -17.75
CA GLY A 86 4.48 9.93 -18.56
C GLY A 86 5.35 10.88 -19.39
N SER A 87 5.10 10.95 -20.70
CA SER A 87 5.87 11.82 -21.60
C SER A 87 5.55 13.31 -21.41
N ALA A 88 4.44 13.63 -20.73
CA ALA A 88 4.01 15.00 -20.46
C ALA A 88 4.57 15.57 -19.14
N ASP A 89 5.01 14.69 -18.25
CA ASP A 89 5.52 15.12 -16.95
C ASP A 89 6.99 15.57 -17.05
N PRO A 90 7.37 16.63 -16.34
CA PRO A 90 8.76 17.03 -16.28
C PRO A 90 9.59 15.94 -15.61
N ARG A 91 10.81 15.76 -16.07
CA ARG A 91 11.76 14.84 -15.46
C ARG A 91 11.99 15.25 -13.99
N PRO A 92 11.87 14.34 -13.01
CA PRO A 92 12.16 14.65 -11.61
C PRO A 92 13.59 15.16 -11.42
N ASP A 93 13.76 16.23 -10.64
CA ASP A 93 15.08 16.77 -10.31
C ASP A 93 15.85 15.72 -9.47
N PRO A 94 17.05 15.28 -9.91
CA PRO A 94 17.82 14.27 -9.18
C PRO A 94 18.23 14.69 -7.78
N ALA A 95 18.50 16.00 -7.55
CA ALA A 95 18.88 16.48 -6.22
C ALA A 95 17.70 16.41 -5.24
N LEU A 96 16.51 16.83 -5.67
CA LEU A 96 15.30 16.71 -4.87
C LEU A 96 14.93 15.23 -4.64
N LEU A 97 15.12 14.39 -5.65
CA LEU A 97 14.87 12.95 -5.53
C LEU A 97 15.82 12.30 -4.52
N ALA A 98 17.12 12.65 -4.53
CA ALA A 98 18.08 12.18 -3.53
C ALA A 98 17.64 12.55 -2.10
N ILE A 99 17.23 13.80 -1.86
CA ILE A 99 16.71 14.23 -0.57
C ILE A 99 15.48 13.41 -0.16
N GLN A 100 14.57 13.08 -1.08
CA GLN A 100 13.41 12.26 -0.79
C GLN A 100 13.77 10.81 -0.45
N LEU A 101 14.81 10.25 -1.07
CA LEU A 101 15.28 8.89 -0.81
C LEU A 101 16.06 8.79 0.51
N GLN A 102 16.78 9.85 0.91
CA GLN A 102 17.50 9.91 2.20
C GLN A 102 16.57 9.93 3.41
N ARG A 103 15.35 10.45 3.26
CA ARG A 103 14.42 10.58 4.39
C ARG A 103 13.88 9.20 4.80
N PRO A 104 14.26 8.67 5.98
CA PRO A 104 13.67 7.43 6.46
C PRO A 104 12.19 7.66 6.71
N ARG A 105 11.37 6.88 6.02
CA ARG A 105 9.91 6.87 6.21
C ARG A 105 9.48 5.44 6.51
N GLY A 106 8.87 5.25 7.68
CA GLY A 106 8.31 3.95 8.04
C GLY A 106 7.11 3.55 7.17
N ASP A 107 6.50 4.55 6.52
CA ASP A 107 5.27 4.45 5.73
C ASP A 107 5.49 4.43 4.21
N ARG A 108 6.73 4.53 3.73
CA ARG A 108 7.06 4.51 2.30
C ARG A 108 8.36 3.77 2.03
N VAL A 109 8.39 2.99 0.95
CA VAL A 109 9.60 2.38 0.41
C VAL A 109 9.60 2.43 -1.11
N THR A 110 10.72 2.83 -1.70
CA THR A 110 10.95 2.73 -3.15
C THR A 110 11.87 1.56 -3.42
N LEU A 111 11.45 0.65 -4.29
CA LEU A 111 12.21 -0.49 -4.77
C LEU A 111 12.79 -0.20 -6.14
N VAL A 112 13.99 -0.68 -6.40
CA VAL A 112 14.64 -0.64 -7.71
C VAL A 112 15.11 -2.02 -8.10
N ALA A 113 14.94 -2.36 -9.38
CA ALA A 113 15.55 -3.52 -9.99
C ALA A 113 16.78 -3.07 -10.77
N GLU A 114 17.94 -3.71 -10.53
CA GLU A 114 19.18 -3.31 -11.18
C GLU A 114 19.97 -4.50 -11.75
N ARG A 115 20.71 -4.24 -12.81
CA ARG A 115 21.69 -5.15 -13.40
C ARG A 115 22.96 -4.37 -13.66
N GLY A 116 24.01 -4.67 -12.86
CA GLY A 116 25.21 -3.84 -12.85
C GLY A 116 24.86 -2.38 -12.50
N GLU A 117 25.29 -1.44 -13.33
CA GLU A 117 25.01 -0.01 -13.10
C GLU A 117 23.68 0.49 -13.67
N ARG A 118 22.87 -0.39 -14.27
CA ARG A 118 21.61 0.01 -14.91
C ARG A 118 20.42 -0.29 -14.02
N LEU A 119 19.55 0.71 -13.82
CA LEU A 119 18.21 0.49 -13.28
C LEU A 119 17.30 -0.03 -14.40
N LEU A 120 16.66 -1.16 -14.15
CA LEU A 120 15.74 -1.83 -15.07
C LEU A 120 14.29 -1.52 -14.78
N GLY A 121 13.98 -1.12 -13.54
CA GLY A 121 12.63 -0.81 -13.13
C GLY A 121 12.59 -0.26 -11.70
N THR A 122 11.45 0.29 -11.33
CA THR A 122 11.18 0.80 -9.98
C THR A 122 9.69 0.71 -9.65
N CYS A 123 9.38 0.75 -8.37
CA CYS A 123 8.06 1.03 -7.84
C CYS A 123 8.16 1.61 -6.44
N THR A 124 7.15 2.35 -6.02
CA THR A 124 7.04 2.93 -4.68
C THR A 124 5.83 2.35 -3.97
N LEU A 125 6.00 1.92 -2.71
CA LEU A 125 4.91 1.49 -1.85
C LEU A 125 4.66 2.55 -0.79
N HIS A 126 3.38 2.81 -0.54
CA HIS A 126 2.90 3.63 0.55
C HIS A 126 2.05 2.79 1.49
N LEU A 127 2.38 2.83 2.78
CA LEU A 127 1.57 2.24 3.84
C LEU A 127 0.42 3.18 4.19
N ILE A 128 -0.79 2.64 4.26
CA ILE A 128 -1.98 3.35 4.71
C ILE A 128 -2.49 2.66 5.97
N GLU A 129 -2.56 3.41 7.07
CA GLU A 129 -3.22 2.98 8.31
C GLU A 129 -4.65 3.50 8.32
N HIS A 130 -5.62 2.60 8.46
CA HIS A 130 -7.03 2.96 8.46
C HIS A 130 -7.53 3.16 9.90
N LEU A 131 -8.36 4.17 10.13
CA LEU A 131 -9.10 4.30 11.38
C LEU A 131 -10.28 3.32 11.43
N ALA A 132 -10.85 3.02 10.26
CA ALA A 132 -11.85 1.98 10.09
C ALA A 132 -11.20 0.58 10.01
N HIS A 133 -12.04 -0.47 9.89
CA HIS A 133 -11.57 -1.85 9.72
C HIS A 133 -10.62 -2.34 10.84
N ASP A 134 -10.88 -1.91 12.07
CA ASP A 134 -10.10 -2.29 13.25
C ASP A 134 -8.61 -1.92 13.11
N PHE A 135 -8.35 -0.67 12.67
CA PHE A 135 -7.01 -0.15 12.44
C PHE A 135 -6.17 -0.97 11.44
N ALA A 136 -6.83 -1.68 10.52
CA ALA A 136 -6.15 -2.47 9.50
C ALA A 136 -5.22 -1.60 8.63
N ARG A 137 -4.19 -2.24 8.09
CA ARG A 137 -3.22 -1.61 7.18
C ARG A 137 -3.43 -2.09 5.76
N SER A 138 -3.27 -1.18 4.80
CA SER A 138 -3.16 -1.51 3.38
C SER A 138 -1.94 -0.85 2.78
N ALA A 139 -1.50 -1.32 1.61
CA ALA A 139 -0.46 -0.65 0.85
C ALA A 139 -0.98 -0.19 -0.51
N ILE A 140 -0.44 0.93 -1.00
CA ILE A 140 -0.67 1.41 -2.37
C ILE A 140 0.67 1.35 -3.11
N LEU A 141 0.64 0.80 -4.31
CA LEU A 141 1.77 0.75 -5.23
C LEU A 141 1.64 1.89 -6.24
N GLU A 142 2.67 2.72 -6.29
CA GLU A 142 2.78 3.87 -7.19
C GLU A 142 4.12 3.84 -7.96
N ASP A 143 4.29 4.75 -8.90
CA ASP A 143 5.52 4.98 -9.67
C ASP A 143 6.09 3.71 -10.32
N MET A 144 5.22 2.77 -10.69
CA MET A 144 5.65 1.51 -11.29
C MET A 144 6.07 1.71 -12.73
N VAL A 145 7.37 1.56 -13.00
CA VAL A 145 7.92 1.63 -14.34
C VAL A 145 9.00 0.57 -14.56
N VAL A 146 8.98 -0.04 -15.75
CA VAL A 146 10.06 -0.91 -16.24
C VAL A 146 10.66 -0.26 -17.49
N ASP A 147 11.98 -0.10 -17.48
CA ASP A 147 12.72 0.41 -18.63
C ASP A 147 12.26 -0.29 -19.91
N ARG A 148 12.00 0.51 -20.96
CA ARG A 148 11.46 -0.01 -22.24
C ARG A 148 12.28 -1.15 -22.82
N HIS A 149 13.60 -1.15 -22.61
CA HIS A 149 14.51 -2.18 -23.10
C HIS A 149 14.62 -3.41 -22.19
N ALA A 150 14.04 -3.35 -20.98
CA ALA A 150 14.00 -4.44 -20.02
C ALA A 150 12.59 -5.07 -19.88
N ARG A 151 11.62 -4.59 -20.67
CA ARG A 151 10.27 -5.16 -20.69
C ARG A 151 10.29 -6.59 -21.22
N GLY A 152 9.38 -7.43 -20.73
CA GLY A 152 9.32 -8.85 -21.08
C GLY A 152 10.37 -9.74 -20.41
N GLN A 153 11.30 -9.17 -19.62
CA GLN A 153 12.39 -9.90 -18.95
C GLN A 153 12.08 -10.26 -17.49
N GLY A 154 10.82 -10.21 -17.06
CA GLY A 154 10.41 -10.58 -15.69
C GLY A 154 10.59 -9.47 -14.64
N VAL A 155 11.23 -8.34 -14.96
CA VAL A 155 11.53 -7.25 -14.01
C VAL A 155 10.30 -6.76 -13.26
N GLY A 156 9.20 -6.52 -13.97
CA GLY A 156 7.96 -6.05 -13.34
C GLY A 156 7.37 -7.08 -12.40
N ARG A 157 7.44 -8.37 -12.74
CA ARG A 157 6.97 -9.47 -11.89
C ARG A 157 7.75 -9.52 -10.58
N GLU A 158 9.08 -9.43 -10.66
CA GLU A 158 9.94 -9.47 -9.47
C GLU A 158 9.72 -8.25 -8.56
N LEU A 159 9.62 -7.04 -9.15
CA LEU A 159 9.28 -5.83 -8.38
C LEU A 159 7.95 -5.99 -7.63
N ILE A 160 6.91 -6.50 -8.29
CA ILE A 160 5.62 -6.78 -7.64
C ILE A 160 5.76 -7.84 -6.55
N GLY A 161 6.53 -8.89 -6.77
CA GLY A 161 6.80 -9.92 -5.77
C GLY A 161 7.39 -9.32 -4.49
N ARG A 162 8.45 -8.51 -4.63
CA ARG A 162 9.08 -7.79 -3.49
C ARG A 162 8.15 -6.77 -2.85
N ALA A 163 7.31 -6.11 -3.63
CA ALA A 163 6.29 -5.20 -3.13
C ALA A 163 5.26 -5.94 -2.26
N VAL A 164 4.79 -7.10 -2.69
CA VAL A 164 3.88 -7.96 -1.92
C VAL A 164 4.51 -8.44 -0.62
N GLU A 165 5.77 -8.91 -0.66
CA GLU A 165 6.53 -9.30 0.53
C GLU A 165 6.63 -8.13 1.54
N ARG A 166 6.95 -6.93 1.05
CA ARG A 166 7.02 -5.74 1.89
C ARG A 166 5.66 -5.37 2.49
N ALA A 167 4.60 -5.37 1.70
CA ALA A 167 3.25 -5.09 2.19
C ALA A 167 2.83 -6.10 3.28
N ARG A 168 3.14 -7.39 3.09
CA ARG A 168 2.93 -8.44 4.12
C ARG A 168 3.72 -8.17 5.40
N SER A 169 5.00 -7.78 5.28
CA SER A 169 5.84 -7.45 6.45
C SER A 169 5.31 -6.23 7.23
N TRP A 170 4.55 -5.36 6.59
CA TRP A 170 3.84 -4.25 7.23
C TRP A 170 2.49 -4.68 7.85
N GLY A 171 2.08 -5.94 7.69
CA GLY A 171 0.78 -6.44 8.14
C GLY A 171 -0.39 -5.94 7.29
N CYS A 172 -0.17 -5.59 6.03
CA CYS A 172 -1.22 -5.12 5.14
C CYS A 172 -2.14 -6.27 4.71
N TYR A 173 -3.46 -6.04 4.75
CA TYR A 173 -4.45 -7.00 4.25
C TYR A 173 -4.63 -6.94 2.74
N LYS A 174 -4.20 -5.86 2.08
CA LYS A 174 -4.21 -5.72 0.62
C LYS A 174 -3.08 -4.83 0.13
N LEU A 175 -2.67 -5.07 -1.13
CA LEU A 175 -1.89 -4.17 -1.96
C LEU A 175 -2.80 -3.69 -3.09
N ALA A 176 -2.97 -2.37 -3.23
CA ALA A 176 -3.77 -1.75 -4.28
C ALA A 176 -2.88 -0.93 -5.21
N LEU A 177 -3.35 -0.66 -6.41
CA LEU A 177 -2.75 0.26 -7.37
C LEU A 177 -3.84 0.89 -8.24
N SER A 178 -3.51 2.02 -8.85
CA SER A 178 -4.32 2.64 -9.91
C SER A 178 -3.64 2.46 -11.26
N SER A 179 -4.42 2.18 -12.29
CA SER A 179 -3.94 2.11 -13.68
C SER A 179 -4.92 2.84 -14.57
N HIS A 180 -4.41 3.72 -15.44
CA HIS A 180 -5.25 4.43 -16.39
C HIS A 180 -6.00 3.44 -17.29
N GLN A 181 -7.27 3.75 -17.61
CA GLN A 181 -8.13 2.86 -18.39
C GLN A 181 -7.54 2.49 -19.76
N ASP A 182 -6.79 3.40 -20.40
CA ASP A 182 -6.20 3.17 -21.71
C ASP A 182 -4.92 2.31 -21.66
N ARG A 183 -4.44 1.95 -20.47
CA ARG A 183 -3.25 1.10 -20.30
C ARG A 183 -3.61 -0.39 -20.24
N GLU A 184 -4.31 -0.89 -21.25
CA GLU A 184 -4.75 -2.28 -21.30
C GLU A 184 -3.62 -3.31 -21.07
N THR A 185 -2.42 -3.05 -21.64
CA THR A 185 -1.27 -3.95 -21.45
C THR A 185 -0.84 -4.04 -19.99
N ALA A 186 -0.85 -2.91 -19.25
CA ALA A 186 -0.56 -2.90 -17.82
C ALA A 186 -1.68 -3.60 -17.03
N GLN A 187 -2.94 -3.37 -17.37
CA GLN A 187 -4.07 -4.05 -16.72
C GLN A 187 -3.99 -5.57 -16.90
N ARG A 188 -3.72 -6.08 -18.12
CA ARG A 188 -3.49 -7.51 -18.37
C ARG A 188 -2.31 -8.06 -17.56
N PHE A 189 -1.22 -7.28 -17.45
CA PHE A 189 -0.07 -7.67 -16.64
C PHE A 189 -0.44 -7.81 -15.16
N TYR A 190 -1.15 -6.85 -14.57
CA TYR A 190 -1.57 -6.93 -13.17
C TYR A 190 -2.59 -8.06 -12.94
N ALA A 191 -3.54 -8.24 -13.85
CA ALA A 191 -4.49 -9.36 -13.78
C ALA A 191 -3.78 -10.73 -13.79
N ALA A 192 -2.74 -10.90 -14.62
CA ALA A 192 -1.92 -12.11 -14.64
C ALA A 192 -1.12 -12.35 -13.35
N LEU A 193 -0.96 -11.33 -12.50
CA LEU A 193 -0.35 -11.41 -11.18
C LEU A 193 -1.38 -11.56 -10.04
N GLY A 194 -2.66 -11.71 -10.37
CA GLY A 194 -3.73 -11.93 -9.41
C GLY A 194 -4.40 -10.65 -8.89
N PHE A 195 -4.09 -9.47 -9.45
CA PHE A 195 -4.85 -8.26 -9.13
C PHE A 195 -6.24 -8.32 -9.76
N THR A 196 -7.23 -7.92 -9.00
CA THR A 196 -8.62 -7.83 -9.45
C THR A 196 -9.13 -6.40 -9.33
N SER A 197 -10.09 -6.01 -10.17
CA SER A 197 -10.75 -4.71 -10.04
C SER A 197 -11.45 -4.62 -8.68
N HIS A 198 -11.19 -3.55 -7.93
CA HIS A 198 -11.70 -3.36 -6.58
C HIS A 198 -12.59 -2.12 -6.43
N GLY A 199 -12.72 -1.33 -7.47
CA GLY A 199 -13.51 -0.09 -7.48
C GLY A 199 -13.07 0.83 -8.59
N VAL A 200 -13.64 2.03 -8.59
CA VAL A 200 -13.28 3.11 -9.52
C VAL A 200 -12.38 4.10 -8.80
N SER A 201 -11.28 4.49 -9.41
CA SER A 201 -10.45 5.61 -8.95
C SER A 201 -10.99 6.91 -9.54
N LEU A 202 -11.25 7.89 -8.67
CA LEU A 202 -11.69 9.23 -9.08
C LEU A 202 -10.61 10.23 -8.71
N ALA A 203 -10.34 11.18 -9.60
CA ALA A 203 -9.35 12.24 -9.38
C ALA A 203 -10.02 13.62 -9.53
N LEU A 204 -9.67 14.55 -8.63
CA LEU A 204 -9.94 15.97 -8.76
C LEU A 204 -8.59 16.69 -8.87
N HIS A 205 -8.36 17.33 -10.00
CA HIS A 205 -7.14 18.12 -10.18
C HIS A 205 -7.26 19.44 -9.43
N LEU A 206 -6.25 19.79 -8.65
CA LEU A 206 -6.28 20.92 -7.72
C LEU A 206 -5.54 22.18 -8.28
N GLY A 207 -5.30 22.23 -9.58
CA GLY A 207 -4.70 23.40 -10.26
C GLY A 207 -3.23 23.26 -10.55
#